data_7b63ddb20f0aab5131e8bc934a84def5
#
_entry.id   7b63ddb20f0aab5131e8bc934a84def5
#
_cell.length_a   1.000
_cell.length_b   1.000
_cell.length_c   1.000
_cell.angle_alpha   90.00
_cell.angle_beta   90.00
_cell.angle_gamma   90.00
#
_symmetry.space_group_name_H-M   'P 1'
#
loop_
_entity.id
_entity.type
_entity.pdbx_description
1 polymer ?
#
loop_
_entity_poly.entity_id
_entity_poly.type
_entity_poly.pdbx_seq_one_letter_code
_entity_poly.pdbx_strand_id
1 'polypeptide(L)'
;MARQNRAQMAAATRSKLIAAGRKAFAEKGYADTAMEDLTADVELTRGALYHHFGGKRGLLEAVIAQIDEESSVRLRAVAQQAASPWEGFVEECVEWIRLALEPEIRRIVLLDGPAVLGEPAWATSHDTCLVSTMESIQALLDEKVIRPVDALATAQLVNGAALNASLWIATADDPYQASVKAIASFRVLLTGLLR
;
A
#
# COMPACT_ATOMS: atom_id res chain seq x y z
N MET A 1 32.33 -11.54 14.64
CA MET A 1 31.49 -12.72 14.31
C MET A 1 30.25 -12.85 15.22
N ALA A 2 30.36 -12.89 16.57
CA ALA A 2 29.16 -13.08 17.44
C ALA A 2 28.09 -11.97 17.36
N ARG A 3 28.44 -10.70 17.10
CA ARG A 3 27.51 -9.57 16.96
C ARG A 3 26.75 -9.62 15.62
N GLN A 4 27.43 -10.05 14.55
CA GLN A 4 26.86 -10.21 13.21
C GLN A 4 25.86 -11.38 13.17
N ASN A 5 26.16 -12.48 13.85
CA ASN A 5 25.26 -13.63 13.97
C ASN A 5 23.97 -13.26 14.75
N ARG A 6 24.09 -12.48 15.85
CA ARG A 6 22.92 -11.99 16.60
C ARG A 6 22.01 -11.08 15.76
N ALA A 7 22.58 -10.18 14.97
CA ALA A 7 21.79 -9.30 14.09
C ALA A 7 21.07 -10.10 12.99
N GLN A 8 21.73 -11.10 12.41
CA GLN A 8 21.11 -11.99 11.41
C GLN A 8 19.98 -12.82 12.00
N MET A 9 20.14 -13.36 13.21
CA MET A 9 19.09 -14.11 13.91
C MET A 9 17.90 -13.21 14.25
N ALA A 10 18.14 -11.98 14.71
CA ALA A 10 17.07 -11.02 14.99
C ALA A 10 16.31 -10.64 13.72
N ALA A 11 16.99 -10.41 12.60
CA ALA A 11 16.36 -10.14 11.30
C ALA A 11 15.53 -11.33 10.82
N ALA A 12 16.05 -12.56 10.93
CA ALA A 12 15.31 -13.78 10.58
C ALA A 12 14.05 -13.97 11.45
N THR A 13 14.16 -13.73 12.75
CA THR A 13 13.02 -13.77 13.68
C THR A 13 11.96 -12.72 13.30
N ARG A 14 12.40 -11.49 13.01
CA ARG A 14 11.50 -10.40 12.58
C ARG A 14 10.75 -10.76 11.30
N SER A 15 11.45 -11.29 10.29
CA SER A 15 10.82 -11.71 9.02
C SER A 15 9.80 -12.85 9.21
N LYS A 16 10.10 -13.83 10.06
CA LYS A 16 9.15 -14.90 10.39
C LYS A 16 7.88 -14.38 11.05
N LEU A 17 8.00 -13.43 12.00
CA LEU A 17 6.84 -12.83 12.66
C LEU A 17 6.00 -11.99 11.68
N ILE A 18 6.63 -11.24 10.77
CA ILE A 18 5.91 -10.49 9.73
C ILE A 18 5.15 -11.46 8.82
N ALA A 19 5.77 -12.55 8.36
CA ALA A 19 5.11 -13.53 7.50
C ALA A 19 3.92 -14.21 8.19
N ALA A 20 4.06 -14.59 9.46
CA ALA A 20 2.98 -15.16 10.26
C ALA A 20 1.84 -14.15 10.49
N GLY A 21 2.19 -12.90 10.83
CA GLY A 21 1.23 -11.81 10.99
C GLY A 21 0.47 -11.53 9.71
N ARG A 22 1.17 -11.42 8.59
CA ARG A 22 0.59 -11.21 7.26
C ARG A 22 -0.44 -12.29 6.93
N LYS A 23 -0.08 -13.56 7.08
CA LYS A 23 -0.99 -14.69 6.86
C LYS A 23 -2.21 -14.60 7.76
N ALA A 24 -2.00 -14.47 9.08
CA ALA A 24 -3.10 -14.46 10.05
C ALA A 24 -4.04 -13.26 9.85
N PHE A 25 -3.52 -12.06 9.58
CA PHE A 25 -4.34 -10.87 9.31
C PHE A 25 -5.11 -10.98 7.99
N ALA A 26 -4.52 -11.57 6.95
CA ALA A 26 -5.22 -11.80 5.71
C ALA A 26 -6.39 -12.79 5.86
N GLU A 27 -6.18 -13.89 6.60
CA GLU A 27 -7.16 -14.96 6.75
C GLU A 27 -8.27 -14.61 7.76
N LYS A 28 -7.90 -14.09 8.94
CA LYS A 28 -8.83 -13.85 10.06
C LYS A 28 -9.20 -12.37 10.24
N GLY A 29 -8.37 -11.45 9.74
CA GLY A 29 -8.40 -10.02 10.03
C GLY A 29 -7.72 -9.69 11.36
N TYR A 30 -7.48 -8.40 11.57
CA TYR A 30 -6.78 -7.94 12.76
C TYR A 30 -7.54 -8.25 14.05
N ALA A 31 -8.83 -7.98 14.12
CA ALA A 31 -9.62 -8.15 15.36
C ALA A 31 -9.57 -9.58 15.87
N ASP A 32 -9.84 -10.55 15.00
CA ASP A 32 -10.00 -11.98 15.34
C ASP A 32 -8.68 -12.77 15.40
N THR A 33 -7.55 -12.14 15.06
CA THR A 33 -6.23 -12.77 15.19
C THR A 33 -5.77 -12.72 16.64
N ALA A 34 -5.60 -13.88 17.30
CA ALA A 34 -5.06 -13.96 18.65
C ALA A 34 -3.52 -13.84 18.64
N MET A 35 -2.93 -13.42 19.77
CA MET A 35 -1.47 -13.35 19.90
C MET A 35 -0.81 -14.74 19.79
N GLU A 36 -1.52 -15.78 20.16
CA GLU A 36 -1.13 -17.18 20.01
C GLU A 36 -0.98 -17.58 18.54
N ASP A 37 -1.92 -17.17 17.71
CA ASP A 37 -1.89 -17.43 16.25
C ASP A 37 -0.61 -16.87 15.58
N LEU A 38 -0.12 -15.73 16.10
CA LEU A 38 1.05 -15.05 15.56
C LEU A 38 2.39 -15.69 15.93
N THR A 39 2.39 -16.58 16.90
CA THR A 39 3.62 -17.18 17.45
C THR A 39 3.67 -18.70 17.36
N ALA A 40 2.52 -19.38 17.30
CA ALA A 40 2.44 -20.84 17.28
C ALA A 40 3.07 -21.46 16.03
N ASP A 41 2.74 -20.93 14.84
CA ASP A 41 3.20 -21.47 13.54
C ASP A 41 4.71 -21.29 13.30
N VAL A 42 5.37 -20.42 14.07
CA VAL A 42 6.78 -20.04 13.84
C VAL A 42 7.69 -20.42 14.99
N GLU A 43 7.17 -21.17 15.97
CA GLU A 43 7.90 -21.61 17.17
C GLU A 43 8.57 -20.45 17.95
N LEU A 44 7.94 -19.28 17.93
CA LEU A 44 8.41 -18.06 18.60
C LEU A 44 7.57 -17.77 19.83
N THR A 45 8.13 -16.99 20.75
CA THR A 45 7.45 -16.63 21.99
C THR A 45 6.72 -15.28 21.84
N ARG A 46 5.66 -15.06 22.66
CA ARG A 46 5.05 -13.73 22.82
C ARG A 46 6.08 -12.65 23.16
N GLY A 47 7.10 -13.00 23.98
CA GLY A 47 8.18 -12.11 24.33
C GLY A 47 8.99 -11.63 23.13
N ALA A 48 9.24 -12.50 22.15
CA ALA A 48 9.91 -12.13 20.91
C ALA A 48 9.07 -11.15 20.10
N LEU A 49 7.74 -11.36 19.98
CA LEU A 49 6.85 -10.43 19.28
C LEU A 49 6.84 -9.07 19.96
N TYR A 50 6.70 -9.01 21.27
CA TYR A 50 6.75 -7.75 22.02
C TYR A 50 8.10 -7.04 21.89
N HIS A 51 9.20 -7.80 21.89
CA HIS A 51 10.54 -7.24 21.73
C HIS A 51 10.75 -6.59 20.35
N HIS A 52 10.24 -7.22 19.29
CA HIS A 52 10.43 -6.73 17.91
C HIS A 52 9.44 -5.65 17.49
N PHE A 53 8.20 -5.70 17.97
CA PHE A 53 7.10 -4.88 17.46
C PHE A 53 6.31 -4.13 18.54
N GLY A 54 6.59 -4.35 19.82
CA GLY A 54 5.80 -3.75 20.90
C GLY A 54 4.39 -4.32 21.04
N GLY A 55 4.01 -5.32 20.22
CA GLY A 55 2.71 -5.97 20.25
C GLY A 55 2.08 -6.15 18.87
N LYS A 56 0.80 -6.57 18.86
CA LYS A 56 0.03 -6.88 17.64
C LYS A 56 -0.12 -5.66 16.71
N ARG A 57 -0.28 -4.46 17.28
CA ARG A 57 -0.40 -3.21 16.52
C ARG A 57 0.89 -2.91 15.74
N GLY A 58 2.05 -2.92 16.39
CA GLY A 58 3.32 -2.67 15.70
C GLY A 58 3.69 -3.78 14.71
N LEU A 59 3.19 -5.01 14.92
CA LEU A 59 3.31 -6.06 13.90
C LEU A 59 2.45 -5.73 12.68
N LEU A 60 1.23 -5.23 12.85
CA LEU A 60 0.38 -4.77 11.73
C LEU A 60 1.06 -3.64 10.94
N GLU A 61 1.63 -2.65 11.63
CA GLU A 61 2.41 -1.57 11.00
C GLU A 61 3.55 -2.13 10.13
N ALA A 62 4.29 -3.10 10.65
CA ALA A 62 5.38 -3.72 9.92
C ALA A 62 4.92 -4.59 8.73
N VAL A 63 3.76 -5.23 8.83
CA VAL A 63 3.14 -5.99 7.73
C VAL A 63 2.69 -5.03 6.63
N ILE A 64 2.02 -3.93 6.98
CA ILE A 64 1.60 -2.91 6.00
C ILE A 64 2.82 -2.32 5.30
N ALA A 65 3.85 -1.93 6.04
CA ALA A 65 5.08 -1.39 5.45
C ALA A 65 5.75 -2.36 4.45
N GLN A 66 5.69 -3.67 4.71
CA GLN A 66 6.20 -4.66 3.76
C GLN A 66 5.33 -4.74 2.50
N ILE A 67 4.00 -4.74 2.66
CA ILE A 67 3.05 -4.75 1.52
C ILE A 67 3.23 -3.48 0.67
N ASP A 68 3.39 -2.32 1.29
CA ASP A 68 3.61 -1.05 0.61
C ASP A 68 4.90 -1.05 -0.22
N GLU A 69 6.00 -1.59 0.33
CA GLU A 69 7.26 -1.72 -0.42
C GLU A 69 7.12 -2.65 -1.62
N GLU A 70 6.51 -3.83 -1.45
CA GLU A 70 6.24 -4.78 -2.53
C GLU A 70 5.34 -4.14 -3.61
N SER A 71 4.28 -3.43 -3.19
CA SER A 71 3.38 -2.71 -4.08
C SER A 71 4.11 -1.62 -4.86
N SER A 72 4.95 -0.83 -4.19
CA SER A 72 5.75 0.25 -4.82
C SER A 72 6.68 -0.29 -5.90
N VAL A 73 7.30 -1.46 -5.69
CA VAL A 73 8.12 -2.11 -6.72
C VAL A 73 7.29 -2.48 -7.94
N ARG A 74 6.10 -3.05 -7.72
CA ARG A 74 5.17 -3.44 -8.79
C ARG A 74 4.66 -2.23 -9.57
N LEU A 75 4.27 -1.15 -8.90
CA LEU A 75 3.79 0.08 -9.50
C LEU A 75 4.85 0.71 -10.40
N ARG A 76 6.08 0.84 -9.90
CA ARG A 76 7.21 1.35 -10.69
C ARG A 76 7.50 0.47 -11.92
N ALA A 77 7.40 -0.85 -11.80
CA ALA A 77 7.62 -1.75 -12.92
C ALA A 77 6.57 -1.57 -14.03
N VAL A 78 5.31 -1.33 -13.66
CA VAL A 78 4.22 -1.03 -14.62
C VAL A 78 4.49 0.30 -15.31
N ALA A 79 4.84 1.35 -14.58
CA ALA A 79 5.15 2.66 -15.15
C ALA A 79 6.32 2.61 -16.14
N GLN A 80 7.37 1.84 -15.83
CA GLN A 80 8.56 1.70 -16.69
C GLN A 80 8.31 0.94 -18.00
N GLN A 81 7.24 0.13 -18.09
CA GLN A 81 6.88 -0.63 -19.29
C GLN A 81 5.98 0.16 -20.24
N ALA A 82 5.50 1.33 -19.84
CA ALA A 82 4.61 2.17 -20.62
C ALA A 82 5.35 2.84 -21.80
N ALA A 83 4.62 3.15 -22.87
CA ALA A 83 5.17 3.74 -24.10
C ALA A 83 5.51 5.24 -23.95
N SER A 84 4.98 5.91 -22.93
CA SER A 84 5.25 7.32 -22.67
C SER A 84 5.19 7.64 -21.16
N PRO A 85 5.82 8.75 -20.71
CA PRO A 85 5.72 9.19 -19.30
C PRO A 85 4.27 9.37 -18.82
N TRP A 86 3.40 9.90 -19.69
CA TRP A 86 1.98 10.03 -19.38
C TRP A 86 1.29 8.68 -19.16
N GLU A 87 1.48 7.75 -20.06
CA GLU A 87 0.93 6.39 -19.91
C GLU A 87 1.47 5.71 -18.66
N GLY A 88 2.78 5.87 -18.37
CA GLY A 88 3.41 5.36 -17.17
C GLY A 88 2.73 5.88 -15.91
N PHE A 89 2.50 7.18 -15.82
CA PHE A 89 1.79 7.81 -14.71
C PHE A 89 0.35 7.28 -14.56
N VAL A 90 -0.38 7.19 -15.66
CA VAL A 90 -1.77 6.69 -15.66
C VAL A 90 -1.82 5.21 -15.24
N GLU A 91 -0.94 4.36 -15.79
CA GLU A 91 -0.94 2.93 -15.46
C GLU A 91 -0.49 2.67 -14.02
N GLU A 92 0.44 3.44 -13.49
CA GLU A 92 0.83 3.39 -12.08
C GLU A 92 -0.36 3.67 -11.16
N CYS A 93 -1.10 4.76 -11.41
CA CYS A 93 -2.30 5.09 -10.65
C CYS A 93 -3.40 4.03 -10.78
N VAL A 94 -3.60 3.50 -11.98
CA VAL A 94 -4.61 2.45 -12.25
C VAL A 94 -4.22 1.14 -11.57
N GLU A 95 -2.94 0.79 -11.58
CA GLU A 95 -2.46 -0.42 -10.89
C GLU A 95 -2.65 -0.32 -9.39
N TRP A 96 -2.39 0.85 -8.78
CA TRP A 96 -2.73 1.10 -7.39
C TRP A 96 -4.22 0.80 -7.09
N ILE A 97 -5.15 1.28 -7.94
CA ILE A 97 -6.57 1.00 -7.78
C ILE A 97 -6.86 -0.52 -7.92
N ARG A 98 -6.18 -1.22 -8.84
CA ARG A 98 -6.33 -2.67 -9.04
C ARG A 98 -5.91 -3.50 -7.84
N LEU A 99 -4.91 -3.02 -7.06
CA LEU A 99 -4.48 -3.71 -5.83
C LEU A 99 -5.63 -3.92 -4.84
N ALA A 100 -6.68 -3.10 -4.88
CA ALA A 100 -7.86 -3.27 -4.05
C ALA A 100 -8.67 -4.56 -4.35
N LEU A 101 -8.41 -5.23 -5.48
CA LEU A 101 -8.98 -6.54 -5.80
C LEU A 101 -8.28 -7.68 -5.06
N GLU A 102 -7.06 -7.49 -4.58
CA GLU A 102 -6.31 -8.49 -3.86
C GLU A 102 -6.86 -8.64 -2.44
N PRO A 103 -7.31 -9.85 -2.02
CA PRO A 103 -7.96 -10.03 -0.72
C PRO A 103 -7.11 -9.56 0.46
N GLU A 104 -5.80 -9.77 0.37
CA GLU A 104 -4.83 -9.37 1.39
C GLU A 104 -4.75 -7.84 1.53
N ILE A 105 -4.56 -7.13 0.41
CA ILE A 105 -4.47 -5.66 0.39
C ILE A 105 -5.78 -5.06 0.87
N ARG A 106 -6.90 -5.58 0.36
CA ARG A 106 -8.22 -5.16 0.79
C ARG A 106 -8.39 -5.27 2.30
N ARG A 107 -8.05 -6.44 2.88
CA ARG A 107 -8.26 -6.69 4.30
C ARG A 107 -7.28 -5.91 5.17
N ILE A 108 -5.98 -6.05 4.92
CA ILE A 108 -4.94 -5.53 5.79
C ILE A 108 -4.75 -4.03 5.61
N VAL A 109 -4.60 -3.57 4.36
CA VAL A 109 -4.21 -2.18 4.07
C VAL A 109 -5.43 -1.26 4.05
N LEU A 110 -6.51 -1.65 3.36
CA LEU A 110 -7.63 -0.74 3.11
C LEU A 110 -8.68 -0.75 4.25
N LEU A 111 -8.88 -1.88 4.94
CA LEU A 111 -9.91 -1.99 5.98
C LEU A 111 -9.32 -1.98 7.40
N ASP A 112 -8.43 -2.91 7.74
CA ASP A 112 -7.90 -3.04 9.10
C ASP A 112 -6.88 -1.94 9.44
N GLY A 113 -6.03 -1.55 8.47
CA GLY A 113 -5.00 -0.53 8.66
C GLY A 113 -5.55 0.78 9.20
N PRO A 114 -6.45 1.47 8.48
CA PRO A 114 -7.04 2.74 8.95
C PRO A 114 -7.81 2.59 10.26
N ALA A 115 -8.56 1.49 10.43
CA ALA A 115 -9.38 1.24 11.62
C ALA A 115 -8.54 1.07 12.90
N VAL A 116 -7.34 0.46 12.78
CA VAL A 116 -6.49 0.13 13.92
C VAL A 116 -5.43 1.19 14.19
N LEU A 117 -4.79 1.70 13.13
CA LEU A 117 -3.65 2.59 13.25
C LEU A 117 -4.08 4.06 13.38
N GLY A 118 -5.24 4.43 12.81
CA GLY A 118 -5.71 5.80 12.76
C GLY A 118 -4.90 6.67 11.79
N GLU A 119 -5.35 7.91 11.59
CA GLU A 119 -4.79 8.83 10.59
C GLU A 119 -3.27 9.06 10.65
N PRO A 120 -2.62 9.30 11.82
CA PRO A 120 -1.20 9.67 11.82
C PRO A 120 -0.27 8.56 11.31
N ALA A 121 -0.57 7.31 11.62
CA ALA A 121 0.29 6.19 11.20
C ALA A 121 0.03 5.80 9.74
N TRP A 122 -1.21 5.96 9.28
CA TRP A 122 -1.60 5.72 7.89
C TRP A 122 -1.15 6.87 6.97
N ALA A 123 -1.07 8.11 7.48
CA ALA A 123 -0.56 9.27 6.76
C ALA A 123 0.91 9.09 6.30
N THR A 124 1.75 8.36 7.03
CA THR A 124 3.16 8.18 6.65
C THR A 124 3.32 7.41 5.34
N SER A 125 2.53 6.37 5.09
CA SER A 125 2.48 5.68 3.78
C SER A 125 1.93 6.61 2.68
N HIS A 126 0.92 7.40 3.01
CA HIS A 126 0.36 8.42 2.12
C HIS A 126 1.36 9.51 1.74
N ASP A 127 2.18 9.99 2.67
CA ASP A 127 3.17 11.02 2.42
C ASP A 127 4.22 10.56 1.39
N THR A 128 4.66 9.31 1.47
CA THR A 128 5.60 8.74 0.50
C THR A 128 4.97 8.64 -0.90
N CYS A 129 3.73 8.15 -1.00
CA CYS A 129 2.98 8.12 -2.26
C CYS A 129 2.74 9.53 -2.81
N LEU A 130 2.43 10.50 -1.94
CA LEU A 130 2.18 11.88 -2.34
C LEU A 130 3.42 12.52 -2.97
N VAL A 131 4.60 12.33 -2.37
CA VAL A 131 5.87 12.84 -2.91
C VAL A 131 6.15 12.23 -4.27
N SER A 132 6.03 10.92 -4.44
CA SER A 132 6.25 10.23 -5.72
C SER A 132 5.28 10.72 -6.80
N THR A 133 4.00 10.86 -6.47
CA THR A 133 2.98 11.36 -7.42
C THR A 133 3.25 12.81 -7.80
N MET A 134 3.65 13.65 -6.84
CA MET A 134 4.00 15.04 -7.09
C MET A 134 5.22 15.16 -8.03
N GLU A 135 6.26 14.35 -7.82
CA GLU A 135 7.44 14.31 -8.69
C GLU A 135 7.08 13.87 -10.11
N SER A 136 6.22 12.87 -10.27
CA SER A 136 5.73 12.41 -11.58
C SER A 136 4.93 13.51 -12.29
N ILE A 137 4.05 14.24 -11.58
CA ILE A 137 3.29 15.36 -12.12
C ILE A 137 4.22 16.51 -12.51
N GLN A 138 5.24 16.83 -11.68
CA GLN A 138 6.21 17.86 -12.00
C GLN A 138 6.99 17.54 -13.28
N ALA A 139 7.44 16.29 -13.45
CA ALA A 139 8.10 15.86 -14.67
C ALA A 139 7.21 16.05 -15.92
N LEU A 140 5.92 15.69 -15.82
CA LEU A 140 4.95 15.89 -16.91
C LEU A 140 4.68 17.37 -17.22
N LEU A 141 4.76 18.25 -16.21
CA LEU A 141 4.69 19.71 -16.39
C LEU A 141 5.92 20.26 -17.12
N ASP A 142 7.12 19.82 -16.72
CA ASP A 142 8.39 20.26 -17.29
C ASP A 142 8.50 19.85 -18.77
N GLU A 143 8.00 18.65 -19.10
CA GLU A 143 7.90 18.15 -20.48
C GLU A 143 6.72 18.76 -21.27
N LYS A 144 5.89 19.58 -20.62
CA LYS A 144 4.69 20.22 -21.22
C LYS A 144 3.67 19.22 -21.77
N VAL A 145 3.60 18.04 -21.20
CA VAL A 145 2.63 16.99 -21.53
C VAL A 145 1.25 17.36 -20.98
N ILE A 146 1.21 17.92 -19.79
CA ILE A 146 -0.03 18.32 -19.12
C ILE A 146 -0.18 19.86 -19.07
N ARG A 147 -1.41 20.30 -18.77
CA ARG A 147 -1.73 21.71 -18.57
C ARG A 147 -1.01 22.27 -17.34
N PRO A 148 -0.76 23.57 -17.28
CA PRO A 148 -0.22 24.21 -16.08
C PRO A 148 -1.17 24.03 -14.91
N VAL A 149 -0.73 23.29 -13.89
CA VAL A 149 -1.44 23.02 -12.63
C VAL A 149 -0.45 23.09 -11.47
N ASP A 150 -0.94 23.25 -10.26
CA ASP A 150 -0.13 23.07 -9.06
C ASP A 150 0.14 21.56 -8.83
N ALA A 151 1.41 21.17 -8.77
CA ALA A 151 1.80 19.77 -8.70
C ALA A 151 1.35 19.10 -7.40
N LEU A 152 1.48 19.78 -6.24
CA LEU A 152 1.09 19.25 -4.95
C LEU A 152 -0.43 19.08 -4.85
N ALA A 153 -1.18 20.13 -5.20
CA ALA A 153 -2.65 20.07 -5.17
C ALA A 153 -3.18 18.98 -6.10
N THR A 154 -2.59 18.85 -7.31
CA THR A 154 -2.98 17.81 -8.26
C THR A 154 -2.64 16.42 -7.73
N ALA A 155 -1.47 16.22 -7.13
CA ALA A 155 -1.08 14.94 -6.52
C ALA A 155 -2.05 14.55 -5.40
N GLN A 156 -2.43 15.48 -4.52
CA GLN A 156 -3.42 15.22 -3.48
C GLN A 156 -4.78 14.80 -4.04
N LEU A 157 -5.27 15.48 -5.08
CA LEU A 157 -6.54 15.16 -5.72
C LEU A 157 -6.49 13.80 -6.42
N VAL A 158 -5.42 13.49 -7.14
CA VAL A 158 -5.22 12.21 -7.82
C VAL A 158 -5.16 11.07 -6.81
N ASN A 159 -4.32 11.19 -5.77
CA ASN A 159 -4.20 10.18 -4.73
C ASN A 159 -5.50 10.01 -3.93
N GLY A 160 -6.18 11.11 -3.62
CA GLY A 160 -7.49 11.06 -2.95
C GLY A 160 -8.55 10.35 -3.78
N ALA A 161 -8.60 10.60 -5.08
CA ALA A 161 -9.52 9.93 -5.99
C ALA A 161 -9.18 8.43 -6.14
N ALA A 162 -7.90 8.07 -6.26
CA ALA A 162 -7.45 6.69 -6.33
C ALA A 162 -7.77 5.92 -5.03
N LEU A 163 -7.51 6.53 -3.87
CA LEU A 163 -7.84 5.95 -2.57
C LEU A 163 -9.35 5.73 -2.41
N ASN A 164 -10.17 6.74 -2.75
CA ASN A 164 -11.62 6.60 -2.68
C ASN A 164 -12.13 5.49 -3.60
N ALA A 165 -11.57 5.38 -4.81
CA ALA A 165 -11.86 4.27 -5.72
C ALA A 165 -11.52 2.91 -5.10
N SER A 166 -10.33 2.80 -4.47
CA SER A 166 -9.87 1.57 -3.82
C SER A 166 -10.77 1.18 -2.63
N LEU A 167 -11.19 2.14 -1.81
CA LEU A 167 -12.11 1.90 -0.69
C LEU A 167 -13.50 1.49 -1.18
N TRP A 168 -14.00 2.10 -2.25
CA TRP A 168 -15.26 1.68 -2.88
C TRP A 168 -15.17 0.23 -3.37
N ILE A 169 -14.11 -0.14 -4.08
CA ILE A 169 -13.87 -1.51 -4.55
C ILE A 169 -13.82 -2.48 -3.35
N ALA A 170 -13.09 -2.11 -2.29
CA ALA A 170 -12.91 -2.94 -1.12
C ALA A 170 -14.22 -3.27 -0.38
N THR A 171 -15.23 -2.38 -0.47
CA THR A 171 -16.51 -2.50 0.24
C THR A 171 -17.69 -2.85 -0.67
N ALA A 172 -17.47 -2.98 -1.99
CA ALA A 172 -18.53 -3.30 -2.93
C ALA A 172 -18.98 -4.76 -2.86
N ASP A 173 -20.26 -5.03 -3.15
CA ASP A 173 -20.81 -6.39 -3.27
C ASP A 173 -20.14 -7.16 -4.42
N ASP A 174 -19.82 -6.47 -5.54
CA ASP A 174 -19.03 -6.98 -6.65
C ASP A 174 -17.80 -6.10 -6.87
N PRO A 175 -16.66 -6.43 -6.22
CA PRO A 175 -15.43 -5.66 -6.33
C PRO A 175 -14.87 -5.58 -7.76
N TYR A 176 -15.06 -6.63 -8.56
CA TYR A 176 -14.57 -6.64 -9.94
C TYR A 176 -15.31 -5.62 -10.79
N GLN A 177 -16.63 -5.63 -10.78
CA GLN A 177 -17.45 -4.65 -11.50
C GLN A 177 -17.22 -3.22 -11.01
N ALA A 178 -17.04 -3.04 -9.69
CA ALA A 178 -16.68 -1.74 -9.13
C ALA A 178 -15.33 -1.26 -9.69
N SER A 179 -14.32 -2.13 -9.76
CA SER A 179 -13.00 -1.79 -10.29
C SER A 179 -13.05 -1.37 -11.77
N VAL A 180 -13.79 -2.09 -12.60
CA VAL A 180 -13.96 -1.75 -14.02
C VAL A 180 -14.52 -0.33 -14.18
N LYS A 181 -15.58 0.00 -13.43
CA LYS A 181 -16.22 1.32 -13.47
C LYS A 181 -15.32 2.42 -12.91
N ALA A 182 -14.67 2.17 -11.77
CA ALA A 182 -13.77 3.11 -11.11
C ALA A 182 -12.58 3.46 -12.03
N ILE A 183 -11.90 2.45 -12.57
CA ILE A 183 -10.73 2.63 -13.44
C ILE A 183 -11.12 3.38 -14.72
N ALA A 184 -12.24 3.02 -15.36
CA ALA A 184 -12.70 3.71 -16.55
C ALA A 184 -12.96 5.20 -16.29
N SER A 185 -13.66 5.52 -15.21
CA SER A 185 -13.93 6.91 -14.81
C SER A 185 -12.67 7.65 -14.41
N PHE A 186 -11.78 7.01 -13.67
CA PHE A 186 -10.51 7.61 -13.22
C PHE A 186 -9.61 7.98 -14.41
N ARG A 187 -9.50 7.10 -15.42
CA ARG A 187 -8.78 7.42 -16.67
C ARG A 187 -9.35 8.65 -17.37
N VAL A 188 -10.68 8.76 -17.46
CA VAL A 188 -11.33 9.94 -18.06
C VAL A 188 -11.01 11.21 -17.28
N LEU A 189 -11.05 11.14 -15.94
CA LEU A 189 -10.67 12.28 -15.09
C LEU A 189 -9.24 12.73 -15.35
N LEU A 190 -8.29 11.79 -15.43
CA LEU A 190 -6.89 12.12 -15.70
C LEU A 190 -6.69 12.76 -17.08
N THR A 191 -7.44 12.34 -18.13
CA THR A 191 -7.31 12.98 -19.46
C THR A 191 -7.60 14.48 -19.46
N GLY A 192 -8.35 14.99 -18.48
CA GLY A 192 -8.56 16.42 -18.28
C GLY A 192 -7.28 17.21 -17.98
N LEU A 193 -6.20 16.53 -17.54
CA LEU A 193 -4.89 17.16 -17.33
C LEU A 193 -4.10 17.35 -18.63
N LEU A 194 -4.38 16.58 -19.68
CA LEU A 194 -3.67 16.68 -20.97
C LEU A 194 -3.91 18.05 -21.64
N ARG A 195 -2.90 18.50 -22.39
CA ARG A 195 -3.00 19.73 -23.21
C ARG A 195 -3.89 19.57 -24.42
#